data_0ebf765f9ee4f9caaad738a15092d8b0
#
_entry.id   0ebf765f9ee4f9caaad738a15092d8b0
#
_cell.length_a   1.000
_cell.length_b   1.000
_cell.length_c   1.000
_cell.angle_alpha   90.00
_cell.angle_beta   90.00
_cell.angle_gamma   90.00
#
_symmetry.space_group_name_H-M   'P 1'
#
loop_
_entity.id
_entity.type
_entity.pdbx_description
1 polymer ?
#
loop_
_entity_poly.entity_id
_entity_poly.type
_entity_poly.pdbx_seq_one_letter_code
_entity_poly.pdbx_strand_id
1 'polypeptide(L)'
;MPKDMLNPKVDEFLKEAKSWREEFDQLRRIVLDCGLTEDFKWMHPCYTLNEKNVVLIHGFKEYCALLFHKGVLLKDEKKILIQQTANVQSARQIRFTNVQDILNMESTLKAYIHEAIEVEKSGLTVQLKKTSDFSIPIEFQNKMDEISDLKEAFEALTPGRQKAYMRYFAEAKQSKTREARIEKYMDQILDGKGLNDCTCGFSKRMPNCDGSHKSIW
;
A
#
# COMPACT_ATOMS: atom_id res chain seq x y z
N MET A 1 -18.45 24.35 8.61
CA MET A 1 -18.43 22.87 8.77
C MET A 1 -18.80 22.53 10.20
N PRO A 2 -19.66 21.54 10.47
CA PRO A 2 -19.94 21.09 11.81
C PRO A 2 -18.64 20.56 12.44
N LYS A 3 -18.35 20.96 13.68
CA LYS A 3 -17.15 20.52 14.43
C LYS A 3 -17.10 18.98 14.63
N ASP A 4 -18.23 18.29 14.51
CA ASP A 4 -18.37 16.85 14.72
C ASP A 4 -17.85 15.98 13.55
N MET A 5 -17.35 16.60 12.47
CA MET A 5 -16.81 15.88 11.29
C MET A 5 -15.27 15.81 11.28
N LEU A 6 -14.60 16.47 12.23
CA LEU A 6 -13.14 16.53 12.27
C LEU A 6 -12.57 15.50 13.24
N ASN A 7 -11.51 14.80 12.83
CA ASN A 7 -10.86 13.78 13.64
C ASN A 7 -9.66 14.40 14.41
N PRO A 8 -9.66 14.38 15.77
CA PRO A 8 -8.57 14.96 16.56
C PRO A 8 -7.18 14.38 16.24
N LYS A 9 -7.10 13.11 15.81
CA LYS A 9 -5.82 12.50 15.39
C LYS A 9 -5.29 13.11 14.10
N VAL A 10 -6.17 13.60 13.23
CA VAL A 10 -5.76 14.34 12.02
C VAL A 10 -5.26 15.72 12.41
N ASP A 11 -5.90 16.40 13.37
CA ASP A 11 -5.42 17.68 13.89
C ASP A 11 -4.02 17.55 14.49
N GLU A 12 -3.78 16.50 15.28
CA GLU A 12 -2.47 16.20 15.86
C GLU A 12 -1.43 15.91 14.75
N PHE A 13 -1.78 15.05 13.77
CA PHE A 13 -0.92 14.75 12.62
C PHE A 13 -0.49 16.03 11.88
N LEU A 14 -1.43 16.94 11.59
CA LEU A 14 -1.15 18.19 10.91
C LEU A 14 -0.27 19.12 11.77
N LYS A 15 -0.52 19.18 13.07
CA LYS A 15 0.26 19.98 14.00
C LYS A 15 1.72 19.51 14.07
N GLU A 16 1.95 18.21 14.04
CA GLU A 16 3.27 17.58 14.14
C GLU A 16 3.99 17.44 12.79
N ALA A 17 3.32 17.74 11.68
CA ALA A 17 3.89 17.64 10.34
C ALA A 17 5.10 18.56 10.18
N LYS A 18 6.27 17.98 9.94
CA LYS A 18 7.54 18.68 9.69
C LYS A 18 7.66 19.19 8.26
N SER A 19 6.89 18.61 7.34
CA SER A 19 6.86 18.97 5.92
C SER A 19 5.43 18.87 5.42
N TRP A 20 5.10 19.58 4.36
CA TRP A 20 3.83 19.51 3.65
C TRP A 20 2.60 19.94 4.46
N ARG A 21 2.78 20.75 5.51
CA ARG A 21 1.67 21.14 6.40
C ARG A 21 0.62 21.95 5.66
N GLU A 22 1.04 22.96 4.89
CA GLU A 22 0.12 23.81 4.13
C GLU A 22 -0.61 23.01 3.05
N GLU A 23 0.10 22.12 2.36
CA GLU A 23 -0.46 21.22 1.36
C GLU A 23 -1.50 20.28 1.98
N PHE A 24 -1.19 19.69 3.12
CA PHE A 24 -2.12 18.83 3.86
C PHE A 24 -3.37 19.58 4.30
N ASP A 25 -3.24 20.79 4.83
CA ASP A 25 -4.37 21.63 5.23
C ASP A 25 -5.28 21.94 4.04
N GLN A 26 -4.71 22.28 2.87
CA GLN A 26 -5.48 22.56 1.67
C GLN A 26 -6.15 21.30 1.11
N LEU A 27 -5.44 20.18 1.04
CA LEU A 27 -6.01 18.91 0.60
C LEU A 27 -7.14 18.46 1.53
N ARG A 28 -6.95 18.58 2.87
CA ARG A 28 -7.99 18.30 3.86
C ARG A 28 -9.25 19.09 3.59
N ARG A 29 -9.12 20.42 3.40
CA ARG A 29 -10.24 21.30 3.11
C ARG A 29 -10.99 20.85 1.86
N ILE A 30 -10.28 20.61 0.77
CA ILE A 30 -10.86 20.20 -0.52
C ILE A 30 -11.62 18.87 -0.38
N VAL A 31 -11.05 17.90 0.33
CA VAL A 31 -11.67 16.57 0.50
C VAL A 31 -12.93 16.66 1.36
N LEU A 32 -12.89 17.42 2.46
CA LEU A 32 -14.04 17.63 3.33
C LEU A 32 -15.18 18.38 2.62
N ASP A 33 -14.86 19.33 1.75
CA ASP A 33 -15.85 20.03 0.91
C ASP A 33 -16.59 19.10 -0.05
N CYS A 34 -16.02 17.92 -0.36
CA CYS A 34 -16.67 16.89 -1.18
C CYS A 34 -17.59 15.96 -0.37
N GLY A 35 -17.73 16.15 0.93
CA GLY A 35 -18.67 15.43 1.78
C GLY A 35 -18.20 14.06 2.26
N LEU A 36 -16.89 13.79 2.24
CA LEU A 36 -16.32 12.60 2.84
C LEU A 36 -16.14 12.77 4.35
N THR A 37 -16.24 11.64 5.08
CA THR A 37 -15.99 11.59 6.52
C THR A 37 -14.50 11.40 6.79
N GLU A 38 -13.96 12.19 7.70
CA GLU A 38 -12.55 12.13 8.08
C GLU A 38 -12.30 10.99 9.08
N ASP A 39 -11.25 10.22 8.83
CA ASP A 39 -10.74 9.15 9.68
C ASP A 39 -9.21 9.19 9.72
N PHE A 40 -8.60 8.42 10.60
CA PHE A 40 -7.15 8.32 10.73
C PHE A 40 -6.72 6.86 10.68
N LYS A 41 -6.14 6.43 9.55
CA LYS A 41 -5.75 5.04 9.29
C LYS A 41 -4.29 4.97 8.84
N TRP A 42 -3.58 3.94 9.27
CA TRP A 42 -2.17 3.71 8.90
C TRP A 42 -1.26 4.92 9.12
N MET A 43 -1.51 5.70 10.19
CA MET A 43 -0.79 6.94 10.53
C MET A 43 -0.99 8.08 9.53
N HIS A 44 -2.10 8.08 8.78
CA HIS A 44 -2.41 9.11 7.78
C HIS A 44 -3.88 9.53 7.82
N PRO A 45 -4.18 10.80 7.43
CA PRO A 45 -5.56 11.23 7.18
C PRO A 45 -6.20 10.38 6.08
N CYS A 46 -7.28 9.70 6.40
CA CYS A 46 -8.03 8.86 5.48
C CYS A 46 -9.48 9.34 5.44
N TYR A 47 -10.07 9.42 4.27
CA TYR A 47 -11.42 9.93 4.09
C TYR A 47 -12.29 8.84 3.50
N THR A 48 -13.46 8.68 4.11
CA THR A 48 -14.33 7.52 3.90
C THR A 48 -15.73 7.94 3.44
N LEU A 49 -16.40 7.02 2.75
CA LEU A 49 -17.83 7.07 2.47
C LEU A 49 -18.47 5.81 3.06
N ASN A 50 -19.38 5.96 4.03
CA ASN A 50 -19.99 4.83 4.73
C ASN A 50 -18.94 3.80 5.20
N GLU A 51 -17.90 4.27 5.91
CA GLU A 51 -16.77 3.50 6.45
C GLU A 51 -15.82 2.90 5.40
N LYS A 52 -16.11 3.02 4.10
CA LYS A 52 -15.24 2.56 3.03
C LYS A 52 -14.25 3.64 2.62
N ASN A 53 -12.98 3.28 2.51
CA ASN A 53 -11.90 4.22 2.21
C ASN A 53 -11.97 4.70 0.75
N VAL A 54 -12.03 6.01 0.54
CA VAL A 54 -12.08 6.64 -0.78
C VAL A 54 -10.75 7.28 -1.12
N VAL A 55 -10.28 8.21 -0.29
CA VAL A 55 -9.00 8.89 -0.50
C VAL A 55 -8.17 8.94 0.78
N LEU A 56 -6.86 9.14 0.62
CA LEU A 56 -5.90 9.25 1.71
C LEU A 56 -4.87 10.34 1.37
N ILE A 57 -4.52 11.15 2.37
CA ILE A 57 -3.46 12.16 2.26
C ILE A 57 -2.20 11.62 2.90
N HIS A 58 -1.07 11.66 2.19
CA HIS A 58 0.22 11.24 2.74
C HIS A 58 1.38 12.06 2.18
N GLY A 59 2.47 12.12 2.93
CA GLY A 59 3.70 12.82 2.54
C GLY A 59 4.86 11.86 2.37
N PHE A 60 5.72 12.19 1.42
CA PHE A 60 7.03 11.60 1.19
C PHE A 60 8.09 12.68 1.32
N LYS A 61 9.36 12.31 1.18
CA LYS A 61 10.47 13.25 1.25
C LYS A 61 10.35 14.36 0.20
N GLU A 62 10.02 13.99 -1.04
CA GLU A 62 10.08 14.89 -2.20
C GLU A 62 8.70 15.40 -2.66
N TYR A 63 7.59 14.89 -2.13
CA TYR A 63 6.24 15.29 -2.51
C TYR A 63 5.21 14.88 -1.46
N CYS A 64 4.06 15.55 -1.44
CA CYS A 64 2.84 15.03 -0.82
C CYS A 64 1.86 14.53 -1.89
N ALA A 65 0.86 13.76 -1.49
CA ALA A 65 -0.05 13.16 -2.44
C ALA A 65 -1.47 12.99 -1.89
N LEU A 66 -2.44 13.13 -2.80
CA LEU A 66 -3.80 12.64 -2.64
C LEU A 66 -3.91 11.28 -3.33
N LEU A 67 -4.10 10.22 -2.55
CA LEU A 67 -4.22 8.84 -3.04
C LEU A 67 -5.69 8.44 -3.11
N PHE A 68 -6.09 7.86 -4.22
CA PHE A 68 -7.40 7.27 -4.47
C PHE A 68 -7.31 5.75 -4.33
N HIS A 69 -8.03 5.15 -3.38
CA HIS A 69 -7.94 3.70 -3.09
C HIS A 69 -8.34 2.82 -4.28
N LYS A 70 -9.34 3.22 -5.04
CA LYS A 70 -9.77 2.56 -6.28
C LYS A 70 -9.39 3.39 -7.53
N GLY A 71 -8.27 4.10 -7.49
CA GLY A 71 -7.87 5.05 -8.52
C GLY A 71 -7.74 4.47 -9.94
N VAL A 72 -7.51 3.14 -10.06
CA VAL A 72 -7.48 2.45 -11.35
C VAL A 72 -8.84 2.44 -12.07
N LEU A 73 -9.94 2.67 -11.34
CA LEU A 73 -11.30 2.71 -11.89
C LEU A 73 -11.74 4.12 -12.31
N LEU A 74 -10.94 5.14 -12.04
CA LEU A 74 -11.20 6.51 -12.46
C LEU A 74 -10.82 6.69 -13.93
N LYS A 75 -11.56 7.53 -14.65
CA LYS A 75 -11.35 7.79 -16.08
C LYS A 75 -10.04 8.49 -16.39
N ASP A 76 -9.55 9.29 -15.41
CA ASP A 76 -8.30 10.04 -15.53
C ASP A 76 -8.19 10.89 -16.81
N GLU A 77 -9.22 11.66 -17.12
CA GLU A 77 -9.30 12.49 -18.33
C GLU A 77 -8.11 13.45 -18.47
N LYS A 78 -7.55 13.92 -17.34
CA LYS A 78 -6.38 14.82 -17.32
C LYS A 78 -5.05 14.07 -17.37
N LYS A 79 -5.03 12.74 -17.27
CA LYS A 79 -3.83 11.89 -17.24
C LYS A 79 -2.85 12.29 -16.14
N ILE A 80 -3.38 12.57 -14.93
CA ILE A 80 -2.62 13.03 -13.76
C ILE A 80 -2.48 11.97 -12.67
N LEU A 81 -3.14 10.82 -12.82
CA LEU A 81 -3.07 9.73 -11.86
C LEU A 81 -1.79 8.90 -12.04
N ILE A 82 -1.02 8.80 -10.99
CA ILE A 82 0.26 8.09 -10.97
C ILE A 82 0.11 6.78 -10.22
N GLN A 83 0.55 5.68 -10.82
CA GLN A 83 0.74 4.41 -10.13
C GLN A 83 2.04 4.50 -9.31
N GLN A 84 1.96 4.31 -7.99
CA GLN A 84 3.11 4.52 -7.10
C GLN A 84 4.26 3.56 -7.38
N THR A 85 3.95 2.28 -7.59
CA THR A 85 4.90 1.24 -8.01
C THR A 85 4.19 0.26 -8.95
N ALA A 86 4.94 -0.48 -9.76
CA ALA A 86 4.39 -1.50 -10.67
C ALA A 86 3.50 -2.55 -9.97
N ASN A 87 3.63 -2.68 -8.66
CA ASN A 87 2.91 -3.66 -7.85
C ASN A 87 1.60 -3.15 -7.26
N VAL A 88 1.36 -1.84 -7.28
CA VAL A 88 0.12 -1.23 -6.78
C VAL A 88 -0.96 -1.39 -7.84
N GLN A 89 -1.88 -2.36 -7.64
CA GLN A 89 -2.89 -2.70 -8.65
C GLN A 89 -4.08 -1.73 -8.62
N SER A 90 -4.55 -1.32 -7.45
CA SER A 90 -5.79 -0.56 -7.26
C SER A 90 -5.55 0.95 -7.16
N ALA A 91 -4.66 1.36 -6.26
CA ALA A 91 -4.51 2.76 -5.93
C ALA A 91 -3.80 3.56 -7.01
N ARG A 92 -4.17 4.84 -7.13
CA ARG A 92 -3.48 5.87 -7.92
C ARG A 92 -3.37 7.13 -7.07
N GLN A 93 -2.40 7.98 -7.37
CA GLN A 93 -2.17 9.21 -6.61
C GLN A 93 -1.92 10.40 -7.52
N ILE A 94 -2.31 11.59 -7.05
CA ILE A 94 -1.89 12.87 -7.61
C ILE A 94 -0.84 13.43 -6.66
N ARG A 95 0.31 13.88 -7.19
CA ARG A 95 1.45 14.37 -6.42
C ARG A 95 1.56 15.87 -6.50
N PHE A 96 2.00 16.48 -5.40
CA PHE A 96 2.20 17.92 -5.27
C PHE A 96 3.55 18.20 -4.60
N THR A 97 4.21 19.27 -5.03
CA THR A 97 5.47 19.75 -4.48
C THR A 97 5.36 21.14 -3.86
N ASN A 98 4.21 21.77 -3.99
CA ASN A 98 3.86 23.05 -3.38
C ASN A 98 2.35 23.26 -3.29
N VAL A 99 1.93 24.16 -2.42
CA VAL A 99 0.51 24.46 -2.15
C VAL A 99 -0.18 25.13 -3.34
N GLN A 100 0.55 25.90 -4.15
CA GLN A 100 -0.04 26.64 -5.29
C GLN A 100 -0.58 25.69 -6.35
N ASP A 101 0.08 24.55 -6.60
CA ASP A 101 -0.40 23.52 -7.52
C ASP A 101 -1.74 22.93 -7.04
N ILE A 102 -1.90 22.75 -5.72
CA ILE A 102 -3.16 22.26 -5.15
C ILE A 102 -4.27 23.29 -5.36
N LEU A 103 -4.01 24.56 -5.08
CA LEU A 103 -4.97 25.64 -5.25
C LEU A 103 -5.40 25.81 -6.70
N ASN A 104 -4.46 25.77 -7.63
CA ASN A 104 -4.73 25.86 -9.07
C ASN A 104 -5.54 24.67 -9.60
N MET A 105 -5.44 23.52 -8.94
CA MET A 105 -6.12 22.27 -9.34
C MET A 105 -7.38 22.00 -8.51
N GLU A 106 -7.84 22.89 -7.62
CA GLU A 106 -8.94 22.59 -6.69
C GLU A 106 -10.20 22.03 -7.39
N SER A 107 -10.64 22.66 -8.48
CA SER A 107 -11.81 22.20 -9.22
C SER A 107 -11.60 20.80 -9.84
N THR A 108 -10.40 20.54 -10.35
CA THR A 108 -10.03 19.22 -10.89
C THR A 108 -9.98 18.17 -9.77
N LEU A 109 -9.39 18.48 -8.63
CA LEU A 109 -9.32 17.58 -7.48
C LEU A 109 -10.72 17.22 -6.98
N LYS A 110 -11.62 18.21 -6.84
CA LYS A 110 -13.01 17.96 -6.49
C LYS A 110 -13.72 17.05 -7.49
N ALA A 111 -13.50 17.24 -8.80
CA ALA A 111 -14.07 16.36 -9.82
C ALA A 111 -13.60 14.90 -9.68
N TYR A 112 -12.29 14.68 -9.46
CA TYR A 112 -11.74 13.34 -9.22
C TYR A 112 -12.24 12.71 -7.91
N ILE A 113 -12.39 13.50 -6.85
CA ILE A 113 -12.94 13.02 -5.57
C ILE A 113 -14.41 12.61 -5.75
N HIS A 114 -15.22 13.42 -6.45
CA HIS A 114 -16.61 13.08 -6.73
C HIS A 114 -16.73 11.83 -7.60
N GLU A 115 -15.88 11.67 -8.61
CA GLU A 115 -15.83 10.44 -9.40
C GLU A 115 -15.47 9.23 -8.53
N ALA A 116 -14.50 9.35 -7.61
CA ALA A 116 -14.15 8.29 -6.67
C ALA A 116 -15.29 7.95 -5.71
N ILE A 117 -16.08 8.94 -5.28
CA ILE A 117 -17.29 8.75 -4.49
C ILE A 117 -18.34 7.95 -5.30
N GLU A 118 -18.55 8.28 -6.56
CA GLU A 118 -19.49 7.55 -7.44
C GLU A 118 -19.02 6.10 -7.71
N VAL A 119 -17.72 5.89 -7.92
CA VAL A 119 -17.13 4.54 -8.00
C VAL A 119 -17.39 3.74 -6.71
N GLU A 120 -17.28 4.36 -5.53
CA GLU A 120 -17.56 3.67 -4.28
C GLU A 120 -19.06 3.35 -4.11
N LYS A 121 -19.95 4.30 -4.44
CA LYS A 121 -21.41 4.11 -4.41
C LYS A 121 -21.89 3.02 -5.35
N SER A 122 -21.29 2.92 -6.53
CA SER A 122 -21.65 1.90 -7.52
C SER A 122 -21.30 0.48 -7.11
N GLY A 123 -20.51 0.30 -6.04
CA GLY A 123 -20.06 -1.02 -5.58
C GLY A 123 -19.01 -1.67 -6.49
N LEU A 124 -18.46 -0.95 -7.48
CA LEU A 124 -17.41 -1.47 -8.35
C LEU A 124 -16.18 -1.91 -7.52
N THR A 125 -15.66 -3.08 -7.86
CA THR A 125 -14.48 -3.67 -7.24
C THR A 125 -13.36 -3.81 -8.26
N VAL A 126 -12.13 -3.58 -7.79
CA VAL A 126 -10.95 -3.77 -8.62
C VAL A 126 -10.65 -5.27 -8.71
N GLN A 127 -10.56 -5.79 -9.93
CA GLN A 127 -10.13 -7.17 -10.16
C GLN A 127 -8.62 -7.25 -9.93
N LEU A 128 -8.23 -7.72 -8.75
CA LEU A 128 -6.82 -7.90 -8.40
C LEU A 128 -6.31 -9.23 -8.97
N LYS A 129 -5.08 -9.24 -9.46
CA LYS A 129 -4.40 -10.49 -9.83
C LYS A 129 -4.38 -11.42 -8.62
N LYS A 130 -4.90 -12.62 -8.81
CA LYS A 130 -4.87 -13.69 -7.78
C LYS A 130 -3.44 -14.23 -7.64
N THR A 131 -3.19 -14.97 -6.56
CA THR A 131 -1.89 -15.63 -6.35
C THR A 131 -1.61 -16.64 -7.46
N SER A 132 -2.64 -17.35 -7.95
CA SER A 132 -2.58 -18.26 -9.09
C SER A 132 -2.12 -17.63 -10.42
N ASP A 133 -2.21 -16.30 -10.54
CA ASP A 133 -1.82 -15.59 -11.76
C ASP A 133 -0.32 -15.27 -11.79
N PHE A 134 0.42 -15.61 -10.74
CA PHE A 134 1.88 -15.50 -10.67
C PHE A 134 2.51 -16.84 -11.00
N SER A 135 3.30 -16.91 -12.06
CA SER A 135 4.04 -18.10 -12.41
C SER A 135 5.09 -18.39 -11.34
N ILE A 136 5.17 -19.66 -10.94
CA ILE A 136 6.24 -20.16 -10.07
C ILE A 136 7.52 -20.23 -10.93
N PRO A 137 8.64 -19.60 -10.52
CA PRO A 137 9.91 -19.77 -11.21
C PRO A 137 10.29 -21.25 -11.30
N ILE A 138 10.80 -21.66 -12.45
CA ILE A 138 11.12 -23.09 -12.70
C ILE A 138 12.12 -23.64 -11.68
N GLU A 139 13.07 -22.80 -11.23
CA GLU A 139 14.05 -23.19 -10.22
C GLU A 139 13.38 -23.49 -8.88
N PHE A 140 12.34 -22.74 -8.52
CA PHE A 140 11.59 -22.99 -7.28
C PHE A 140 10.67 -24.20 -7.43
N GLN A 141 10.05 -24.37 -8.59
CA GLN A 141 9.26 -25.58 -8.87
C GLN A 141 10.13 -26.83 -8.74
N ASN A 142 11.31 -26.85 -9.34
CA ASN A 142 12.24 -27.97 -9.25
C ASN A 142 12.63 -28.28 -7.80
N LYS A 143 12.89 -27.24 -6.97
CA LYS A 143 13.20 -27.45 -5.55
C LYS A 143 12.02 -28.02 -4.76
N MET A 144 10.80 -27.62 -5.02
CA MET A 144 9.61 -28.18 -4.40
C MET A 144 9.33 -29.63 -4.86
N ASP A 145 9.71 -29.96 -6.09
CA ASP A 145 9.58 -31.33 -6.60
C ASP A 145 10.67 -32.26 -6.03
N GLU A 146 11.85 -31.71 -5.68
CA GLU A 146 12.92 -32.43 -5.00
C GLU A 146 12.65 -32.62 -3.49
N ILE A 147 12.00 -31.65 -2.84
CA ILE A 147 11.84 -31.58 -1.38
C ILE A 147 10.36 -31.44 -1.04
N SER A 148 9.71 -32.58 -0.73
CA SER A 148 8.26 -32.62 -0.43
C SER A 148 7.86 -31.68 0.71
N ASP A 149 8.67 -31.64 1.79
CA ASP A 149 8.39 -30.82 2.95
C ASP A 149 8.39 -29.31 2.62
N LEU A 150 9.25 -28.88 1.67
CA LEU A 150 9.28 -27.52 1.18
C LEU A 150 8.00 -27.17 0.42
N LYS A 151 7.50 -28.10 -0.38
CA LYS A 151 6.25 -27.92 -1.11
C LYS A 151 5.07 -27.79 -0.16
N GLU A 152 4.94 -28.72 0.79
CA GLU A 152 3.86 -28.68 1.78
C GLU A 152 3.90 -27.42 2.63
N ALA A 153 5.09 -27.02 3.11
CA ALA A 153 5.26 -25.80 3.87
C ALA A 153 4.90 -24.55 3.06
N PHE A 154 5.31 -24.48 1.77
CA PHE A 154 4.97 -23.35 0.90
C PHE A 154 3.47 -23.28 0.61
N GLU A 155 2.82 -24.41 0.33
CA GLU A 155 1.38 -24.49 0.08
C GLU A 155 0.55 -24.11 1.32
N ALA A 156 1.06 -24.39 2.52
CA ALA A 156 0.45 -24.01 3.80
C ALA A 156 0.56 -22.49 4.12
N LEU A 157 1.46 -21.77 3.44
CA LEU A 157 1.56 -20.31 3.61
C LEU A 157 0.29 -19.60 3.11
N THR A 158 -0.03 -18.47 3.74
CA THR A 158 -1.10 -17.61 3.24
C THR A 158 -0.82 -17.15 1.80
N PRO A 159 -1.86 -16.91 0.96
CA PRO A 159 -1.69 -16.47 -0.43
C PRO A 159 -0.80 -15.23 -0.58
N GLY A 160 -0.84 -14.31 0.39
CA GLY A 160 0.00 -13.11 0.40
C GLY A 160 1.49 -13.44 0.59
N ARG A 161 1.81 -14.39 1.47
CA ARG A 161 3.19 -14.87 1.70
C ARG A 161 3.73 -15.64 0.49
N GLN A 162 2.93 -16.54 -0.08
CA GLN A 162 3.29 -17.26 -1.31
C GLN A 162 3.62 -16.27 -2.45
N LYS A 163 2.76 -15.27 -2.66
CA LYS A 163 2.96 -14.23 -3.67
C LYS A 163 4.25 -13.43 -3.44
N ALA A 164 4.57 -13.12 -2.19
CA ALA A 164 5.79 -12.38 -1.87
C ALA A 164 7.05 -13.16 -2.27
N TYR A 165 7.12 -14.45 -1.97
CA TYR A 165 8.21 -15.32 -2.37
C TYR A 165 8.31 -15.49 -3.88
N MET A 166 7.21 -15.83 -4.57
CA MET A 166 7.19 -16.00 -6.03
C MET A 166 7.71 -14.75 -6.74
N ARG A 167 7.26 -13.57 -6.31
CA ARG A 167 7.74 -12.30 -6.88
C ARG A 167 9.23 -12.09 -6.63
N TYR A 168 9.67 -12.25 -5.38
CA TYR A 168 11.06 -12.04 -5.02
C TYR A 168 12.02 -12.94 -5.81
N PHE A 169 11.65 -14.21 -6.01
CA PHE A 169 12.43 -15.14 -6.81
C PHE A 169 12.40 -14.76 -8.30
N ALA A 170 11.22 -14.44 -8.84
CA ALA A 170 11.05 -14.09 -10.26
C ALA A 170 11.71 -12.75 -10.66
N GLU A 171 11.92 -11.81 -9.75
CA GLU A 171 12.55 -10.51 -10.05
C GLU A 171 14.01 -10.65 -10.53
N ALA A 172 14.70 -11.73 -10.18
CA ALA A 172 16.07 -11.95 -10.60
C ALA A 172 16.11 -12.44 -12.07
N LYS A 173 16.86 -11.75 -12.91
CA LYS A 173 17.00 -12.08 -14.35
C LYS A 173 17.75 -13.39 -14.59
N GLN A 174 18.78 -13.69 -13.77
CA GLN A 174 19.64 -14.86 -13.93
C GLN A 174 19.17 -16.03 -13.07
N SER A 175 19.15 -17.24 -13.63
CA SER A 175 18.79 -18.49 -12.94
C SER A 175 19.62 -18.70 -11.66
N LYS A 176 20.92 -18.58 -11.73
CA LYS A 176 21.82 -18.70 -10.58
C LYS A 176 21.44 -17.76 -9.41
N THR A 177 20.97 -16.55 -9.73
CA THR A 177 20.52 -15.61 -8.68
C THR A 177 19.18 -16.03 -8.11
N ARG A 178 18.28 -16.60 -8.91
CA ARG A 178 17.00 -17.15 -8.41
C ARG A 178 17.27 -18.33 -7.49
N GLU A 179 18.13 -19.26 -7.89
CA GLU A 179 18.55 -20.41 -7.08
C GLU A 179 19.11 -19.97 -5.71
N ALA A 180 20.06 -19.05 -5.71
CA ALA A 180 20.65 -18.52 -4.47
C ALA A 180 19.60 -17.83 -3.57
N ARG A 181 18.62 -17.11 -4.17
CA ARG A 181 17.51 -16.53 -3.40
C ARG A 181 16.61 -17.60 -2.81
N ILE A 182 16.32 -18.67 -3.54
CA ILE A 182 15.49 -19.79 -3.09
C ILE A 182 16.18 -20.47 -1.91
N GLU A 183 17.44 -20.88 -2.07
CA GLU A 183 18.23 -21.53 -1.03
C GLU A 183 18.27 -20.72 0.27
N LYS A 184 18.49 -19.40 0.14
CA LYS A 184 18.51 -18.48 1.29
C LYS A 184 17.23 -18.50 2.12
N TYR A 185 16.08 -18.73 1.50
CA TYR A 185 14.79 -18.61 2.16
C TYR A 185 14.07 -19.96 2.40
N MET A 186 14.70 -21.09 2.05
CA MET A 186 14.10 -22.42 2.24
C MET A 186 13.74 -22.69 3.70
N ASP A 187 14.68 -22.48 4.63
CA ASP A 187 14.43 -22.70 6.06
C ASP A 187 13.30 -21.81 6.59
N GLN A 188 13.21 -20.57 6.09
CA GLN A 188 12.17 -19.64 6.49
C GLN A 188 10.78 -20.07 5.98
N ILE A 189 10.72 -20.67 4.79
CA ILE A 189 9.48 -21.27 4.24
C ILE A 189 9.10 -22.51 5.06
N LEU A 190 10.05 -23.40 5.36
CA LEU A 190 9.85 -24.58 6.19
C LEU A 190 9.32 -24.22 7.58
N ASP A 191 9.78 -23.12 8.14
CA ASP A 191 9.28 -22.56 9.42
C ASP A 191 7.88 -21.91 9.30
N GLY A 192 7.22 -21.92 8.13
CA GLY A 192 5.91 -21.30 7.91
C GLY A 192 5.92 -19.78 7.93
N LYS A 193 7.10 -19.14 7.79
CA LYS A 193 7.29 -17.69 7.84
C LYS A 193 7.18 -17.04 6.46
N GLY A 194 6.74 -15.79 6.41
CA GLY A 194 6.72 -14.97 5.20
C GLY A 194 8.08 -14.32 4.93
N LEU A 195 8.31 -13.88 3.70
CA LEU A 195 9.56 -13.27 3.21
C LEU A 195 10.13 -12.16 4.12
N ASN A 196 9.25 -11.37 4.74
CA ASN A 196 9.61 -10.22 5.59
C ASN A 196 9.32 -10.48 7.07
N ASP A 197 8.97 -11.69 7.44
CA ASP A 197 8.71 -12.02 8.84
C ASP A 197 10.01 -11.97 9.66
N CYS A 198 9.88 -11.55 10.88
CA CYS A 198 11.03 -11.48 11.79
C CYS A 198 11.50 -12.89 12.17
N THR A 199 12.79 -13.15 12.00
CA THR A 199 13.43 -14.44 12.35
C THR A 199 14.28 -14.37 13.62
N CYS A 200 14.44 -13.17 14.24
CA CYS A 200 15.32 -12.98 15.39
C CYS A 200 14.77 -13.53 16.71
N GLY A 201 13.48 -13.81 16.84
CA GLY A 201 12.82 -14.29 18.04
C GLY A 201 12.61 -13.25 19.16
N PHE A 202 13.14 -12.03 19.01
CA PHE A 202 13.09 -10.98 20.05
C PHE A 202 12.02 -9.92 19.81
N SER A 203 11.39 -9.91 18.65
CA SER A 203 10.37 -8.91 18.31
C SER A 203 9.12 -9.06 19.19
N LYS A 204 8.67 -7.95 19.77
CA LYS A 204 7.39 -7.85 20.49
C LYS A 204 6.19 -7.66 19.53
N ARG A 205 6.46 -7.52 18.22
CA ARG A 205 5.45 -7.27 17.17
C ARG A 205 5.41 -8.37 16.12
N MET A 206 5.68 -9.62 16.53
CA MET A 206 5.62 -10.75 15.59
C MET A 206 4.33 -10.70 14.74
N PRO A 207 4.42 -11.01 13.45
CA PRO A 207 5.58 -11.46 12.69
C PRO A 207 6.54 -10.35 12.22
N ASN A 208 6.23 -9.08 12.48
CA ASN A 208 7.06 -7.95 12.04
C ASN A 208 8.26 -7.72 12.96
N CYS A 209 9.35 -7.22 12.39
CA CYS A 209 10.51 -6.82 13.17
C CYS A 209 10.30 -5.41 13.75
N ASP A 210 10.47 -5.25 15.09
CA ASP A 210 10.44 -3.97 15.79
C ASP A 210 11.83 -3.40 16.09
N GLY A 211 12.89 -4.11 15.66
CA GLY A 211 14.28 -3.72 15.91
C GLY A 211 14.83 -4.11 17.26
N SER A 212 14.08 -4.82 18.11
CA SER A 212 14.53 -5.24 19.46
C SER A 212 15.85 -6.01 19.46
N HIS A 213 16.16 -6.75 18.36
CA HIS A 213 17.43 -7.47 18.24
C HIS A 213 18.66 -6.53 18.18
N LYS A 214 18.51 -5.25 17.79
CA LYS A 214 19.62 -4.30 17.69
C LYS A 214 20.20 -3.90 19.04
N SER A 215 19.48 -4.16 20.13
CA SER A 215 19.94 -3.89 21.50
C SER A 215 20.67 -5.07 22.13
N ILE A 216 20.83 -6.20 21.40
CA ILE A 216 21.35 -7.46 21.92
C ILE A 216 22.73 -7.80 21.31
N TRP A 217 23.10 -7.08 20.22
CA TRP A 217 24.39 -7.21 19.52
C TRP A 217 25.20 -5.92 19.59
#